data_067d86082ffac8ec77c39f2e7d8dfdfd
#
_entry.id   067d86082ffac8ec77c39f2e7d8dfdfd
#
_cell.length_a   1.000
_cell.length_b   1.000
_cell.length_c   1.000
_cell.angle_alpha   90.00
_cell.angle_beta   90.00
_cell.angle_gamma   90.00
#
_symmetry.space_group_name_H-M   'P 1'
#
loop_
_entity.id
_entity.type
_entity.pdbx_description
1 polymer ?
#
loop_
_entity_poly.entity_id
_entity_poly.type
_entity_poly.pdbx_seq_one_letter_code
_entity_poly.pdbx_strand_id
1 'polypeptide(L)'
;MFIVCNKDKIASYMVSFFTVMILLGIAFYMRNNSKMLEVSSTSKQLPIYSVKTDEKKVAFTMNCAWNADDIDQILKTLEENDVKMTFFMVGDWVDKYPEAVKKISDAGHEIGNH
;
A
#
# COMPACT_ATOMS: atom_id res chain seq x y z
N MET A 1 -22.05 -10.10 70.42
CA MET A 1 -21.55 -10.86 69.29
C MET A 1 -20.21 -10.23 68.89
N PHE A 2 -19.10 -10.87 69.32
CA PHE A 2 -17.76 -10.33 68.98
C PHE A 2 -17.33 -10.85 67.63
N ILE A 3 -17.13 -9.93 66.68
CA ILE A 3 -16.58 -10.28 65.37
C ILE A 3 -15.06 -10.41 65.56
N VAL A 4 -14.53 -11.62 65.54
CA VAL A 4 -13.08 -11.88 65.56
C VAL A 4 -12.59 -11.67 64.11
N CYS A 5 -12.01 -10.49 63.90
CA CYS A 5 -11.45 -10.15 62.60
C CYS A 5 -10.06 -10.80 62.48
N ASN A 6 -9.96 -11.85 61.69
CA ASN A 6 -8.68 -12.53 61.41
C ASN A 6 -7.83 -11.66 60.48
N LYS A 7 -6.65 -11.24 60.97
CA LYS A 7 -5.73 -10.36 60.21
C LYS A 7 -5.37 -10.91 58.85
N ASP A 8 -5.21 -12.23 58.69
CA ASP A 8 -4.86 -12.87 57.43
C ASP A 8 -5.99 -12.76 56.39
N LYS A 9 -7.26 -12.85 56.84
CA LYS A 9 -8.42 -12.66 55.97
C LYS A 9 -8.56 -11.21 55.52
N ILE A 10 -8.27 -10.24 56.41
CA ILE A 10 -8.31 -8.82 56.06
C ILE A 10 -7.22 -8.52 55.01
N ALA A 11 -5.99 -9.01 55.21
CA ALA A 11 -4.91 -8.85 54.29
C ALA A 11 -5.26 -9.44 52.88
N SER A 12 -5.86 -10.63 52.87
CA SER A 12 -6.31 -11.28 51.64
C SER A 12 -7.38 -10.47 50.91
N TYR A 13 -8.36 -9.91 51.60
CA TYR A 13 -9.38 -9.06 50.98
C TYR A 13 -8.80 -7.74 50.47
N MET A 14 -7.83 -7.15 51.16
CA MET A 14 -7.14 -5.94 50.68
C MET A 14 -6.34 -6.22 49.41
N VAL A 15 -5.58 -7.31 49.38
CA VAL A 15 -4.85 -7.71 48.19
C VAL A 15 -5.80 -7.92 47.00
N SER A 16 -6.91 -8.66 47.22
CA SER A 16 -7.92 -8.88 46.18
C SER A 16 -8.54 -7.57 45.69
N PHE A 17 -8.84 -6.64 46.59
CA PHE A 17 -9.37 -5.33 46.21
C PHE A 17 -8.39 -4.53 45.35
N PHE A 18 -7.11 -4.48 45.72
CA PHE A 18 -6.09 -3.77 44.94
C PHE A 18 -5.86 -4.42 43.58
N THR A 19 -5.87 -5.76 43.46
CA THR A 19 -5.75 -6.44 42.18
C THR A 19 -6.91 -6.11 41.24
N VAL A 20 -8.14 -6.11 41.77
CA VAL A 20 -9.31 -5.71 40.98
C VAL A 20 -9.23 -4.25 40.52
N MET A 21 -8.80 -3.34 41.38
CA MET A 21 -8.60 -1.92 41.03
C MET A 21 -7.54 -1.73 39.94
N ILE A 22 -6.44 -2.47 39.98
CA ILE A 22 -5.40 -2.43 38.97
C ILE A 22 -5.94 -2.94 37.63
N LEU A 23 -6.67 -4.05 37.62
CA LEU A 23 -7.27 -4.60 36.39
C LEU A 23 -8.29 -3.64 35.76
N LEU A 24 -9.12 -3.01 36.58
CA LEU A 24 -10.06 -1.99 36.13
C LEU A 24 -9.33 -0.75 35.56
N GLY A 25 -8.23 -0.34 36.19
CA GLY A 25 -7.38 0.76 35.70
C GLY A 25 -6.76 0.46 34.35
N ILE A 26 -6.24 -0.76 34.17
CA ILE A 26 -5.68 -1.23 32.91
C ILE A 26 -6.77 -1.28 31.81
N ALA A 27 -7.93 -1.84 32.13
CA ALA A 27 -9.05 -1.91 31.18
C ALA A 27 -9.55 -0.51 30.78
N PHE A 28 -9.63 0.42 31.71
CA PHE A 28 -9.99 1.80 31.46
C PHE A 28 -8.93 2.52 30.58
N TYR A 29 -7.65 2.30 30.89
CA TYR A 29 -6.54 2.84 30.12
C TYR A 29 -6.55 2.31 28.68
N MET A 30 -6.74 0.99 28.50
CA MET A 30 -6.83 0.36 27.17
C MET A 30 -8.05 0.88 26.39
N ARG A 31 -9.19 1.06 27.05
CA ARG A 31 -10.39 1.60 26.41
C ARG A 31 -10.23 3.06 25.96
N ASN A 32 -9.55 3.89 26.77
CA ASN A 32 -9.30 5.29 26.43
C ASN A 32 -8.18 5.47 25.39
N ASN A 33 -7.25 4.52 25.32
CA ASN A 33 -6.13 4.51 24.37
C ASN A 33 -6.36 3.56 23.18
N SER A 34 -7.60 3.25 22.83
CA SER A 34 -7.95 2.38 21.70
C SER A 34 -7.41 2.90 20.35
N LYS A 35 -6.88 4.13 20.28
CA LYS A 35 -6.07 4.59 19.14
C LYS A 35 -4.78 3.81 18.90
N MET A 36 -4.28 3.06 19.90
CA MET A 36 -3.10 2.19 19.71
C MET A 36 -3.43 0.85 19.04
N LEU A 37 -4.71 0.54 18.83
CA LEU A 37 -5.17 -0.67 18.13
C LEU A 37 -5.85 -0.35 16.77
N GLU A 38 -5.75 0.87 16.28
CA GLU A 38 -5.84 1.06 14.84
C GLU A 38 -4.63 0.39 14.19
N VAL A 39 -4.62 -0.95 14.23
CA VAL A 39 -3.98 -1.71 13.17
C VAL A 39 -4.56 -1.15 11.90
N SER A 40 -3.73 -0.32 11.24
CA SER A 40 -3.91 0.23 9.94
C SER A 40 -4.81 -0.66 9.07
N SER A 41 -6.12 -0.46 9.14
CA SER A 41 -6.98 -0.80 8.01
C SER A 41 -6.80 0.32 7.00
N THR A 42 -5.56 0.49 6.55
CA THR A 42 -5.29 1.18 5.31
C THR A 42 -6.16 0.45 4.32
N SER A 43 -7.23 1.08 3.87
CA SER A 43 -8.02 0.54 2.78
C SER A 43 -7.02 0.19 1.71
N LYS A 44 -6.80 -1.11 1.50
CA LYS A 44 -5.80 -1.60 0.56
C LYS A 44 -6.21 -1.00 -0.78
N GLN A 45 -5.49 0.03 -1.23
CA GLN A 45 -5.73 0.61 -2.54
C GLN A 45 -5.38 -0.47 -3.54
N LEU A 46 -6.40 -1.11 -4.07
CA LEU A 46 -6.23 -2.11 -5.11
C LEU A 46 -5.89 -1.38 -6.42
N PRO A 47 -5.01 -1.95 -7.24
CA PRO A 47 -4.77 -1.45 -8.58
C PRO A 47 -6.06 -1.38 -9.38
N ILE A 48 -6.13 -0.45 -10.31
CA ILE A 48 -7.25 -0.36 -11.26
C ILE A 48 -7.05 -1.48 -12.28
N TYR A 49 -7.94 -2.47 -12.28
CA TYR A 49 -7.91 -3.60 -13.21
C TYR A 49 -8.77 -3.41 -14.45
N SER A 50 -9.75 -2.53 -14.37
CA SER A 50 -10.67 -2.27 -15.48
C SER A 50 -11.31 -0.90 -15.34
N VAL A 51 -11.72 -0.33 -16.46
CA VAL A 51 -12.48 0.91 -16.53
C VAL A 51 -13.87 0.59 -17.06
N LYS A 52 -14.92 1.07 -16.35
CA LYS A 52 -16.29 0.94 -16.83
C LYS A 52 -16.51 1.93 -17.96
N THR A 53 -16.63 1.42 -19.19
CA THR A 53 -16.90 2.22 -20.37
C THR A 53 -17.80 1.44 -21.34
N ASP A 54 -18.65 2.14 -22.07
CA ASP A 54 -19.47 1.57 -23.16
C ASP A 54 -18.75 1.66 -24.50
N GLU A 55 -17.58 2.29 -24.54
CA GLU A 55 -16.76 2.43 -25.73
C GLU A 55 -15.83 1.22 -25.92
N LYS A 56 -15.69 0.77 -27.18
CA LYS A 56 -14.78 -0.31 -27.54
C LYS A 56 -13.35 0.24 -27.63
N LYS A 57 -12.70 0.39 -26.47
CA LYS A 57 -11.32 0.89 -26.35
C LYS A 57 -10.41 -0.16 -25.73
N VAL A 58 -9.16 -0.18 -26.15
CA VAL A 58 -8.08 -0.96 -25.57
C VAL A 58 -6.93 -0.04 -25.22
N ALA A 59 -6.18 -0.35 -24.16
CA ALA A 59 -4.93 0.32 -23.84
C ALA A 59 -3.78 -0.64 -24.14
N PHE A 60 -2.79 -0.16 -24.90
CA PHE A 60 -1.56 -0.88 -25.14
C PHE A 60 -0.52 -0.44 -24.13
N THR A 61 0.19 -1.41 -23.56
CA THR A 61 1.30 -1.17 -22.66
C THR A 61 2.49 -2.05 -23.04
N MET A 62 3.70 -1.59 -22.76
CA MET A 62 4.93 -2.33 -22.97
C MET A 62 5.86 -2.16 -21.77
N ASN A 63 6.49 -3.26 -21.33
CA ASN A 63 7.48 -3.24 -20.26
C ASN A 63 8.89 -3.19 -20.89
N CYS A 64 9.68 -2.18 -20.50
CA CYS A 64 11.06 -1.99 -20.93
C CYS A 64 12.02 -2.38 -19.81
N ALA A 65 12.64 -3.57 -19.95
CA ALA A 65 13.48 -4.14 -18.90
C ALA A 65 14.81 -4.72 -19.39
N TRP A 66 14.97 -5.06 -20.69
CA TRP A 66 16.16 -5.77 -21.16
C TRP A 66 16.98 -4.97 -22.17
N ASN A 67 16.59 -4.90 -23.44
CA ASN A 67 17.28 -4.17 -24.49
C ASN A 67 16.39 -3.07 -25.09
N ALA A 68 16.95 -2.27 -26.00
CA ALA A 68 16.25 -1.18 -26.69
C ALA A 68 16.39 -1.26 -28.21
N ASP A 69 16.85 -2.41 -28.74
CA ASP A 69 17.20 -2.55 -30.14
C ASP A 69 15.99 -2.46 -31.08
N ASP A 70 14.81 -2.79 -30.56
CA ASP A 70 13.53 -2.84 -31.27
C ASP A 70 12.69 -1.55 -31.12
N ILE A 71 13.10 -0.62 -30.27
CA ILE A 71 12.33 0.59 -29.96
C ILE A 71 12.04 1.42 -31.22
N ASP A 72 13.04 1.61 -32.09
CA ASP A 72 12.87 2.40 -33.32
C ASP A 72 11.83 1.76 -34.25
N GLN A 73 11.82 0.44 -34.37
CA GLN A 73 10.85 -0.28 -35.18
C GLN A 73 9.45 -0.23 -34.59
N ILE A 74 9.34 -0.35 -33.25
CA ILE A 74 8.08 -0.27 -32.53
C ILE A 74 7.48 1.14 -32.70
N LEU A 75 8.26 2.18 -32.44
CA LEU A 75 7.81 3.57 -32.61
C LEU A 75 7.32 3.86 -34.01
N LYS A 76 8.05 3.39 -35.03
CA LYS A 76 7.62 3.51 -36.43
C LYS A 76 6.28 2.83 -36.69
N THR A 77 6.10 1.60 -36.16
CA THR A 77 4.83 0.86 -36.33
C THR A 77 3.66 1.58 -35.65
N LEU A 78 3.90 2.14 -34.46
CA LEU A 78 2.89 2.89 -33.72
C LEU A 78 2.50 4.19 -34.42
N GLU A 79 3.49 4.90 -35.01
CA GLU A 79 3.26 6.11 -35.78
C GLU A 79 2.46 5.81 -37.06
N GLU A 80 2.83 4.77 -37.82
CA GLU A 80 2.14 4.34 -39.07
C GLU A 80 0.66 3.97 -38.80
N ASN A 81 0.30 3.56 -37.61
CA ASN A 81 -1.06 3.17 -37.24
C ASN A 81 -1.79 4.22 -36.35
N ASP A 82 -1.17 5.38 -36.11
CA ASP A 82 -1.69 6.45 -35.24
C ASP A 82 -2.07 5.93 -33.84
N VAL A 83 -1.24 5.06 -33.28
CA VAL A 83 -1.45 4.44 -31.96
C VAL A 83 -0.53 5.05 -30.92
N LYS A 84 -1.09 5.45 -29.78
CA LYS A 84 -0.32 5.82 -28.59
C LYS A 84 -0.43 4.72 -27.55
N MET A 85 0.65 4.53 -26.76
CA MET A 85 0.72 3.53 -25.72
C MET A 85 1.54 4.01 -24.53
N THR A 86 1.49 3.25 -23.43
CA THR A 86 2.26 3.50 -22.21
C THR A 86 3.46 2.54 -22.16
N PHE A 87 4.67 3.09 -21.98
CA PHE A 87 5.89 2.33 -21.77
C PHE A 87 6.26 2.35 -20.29
N PHE A 88 6.20 1.19 -19.64
CA PHE A 88 6.63 1.01 -18.25
C PHE A 88 8.12 0.65 -18.24
N MET A 89 8.95 1.54 -17.68
CA MET A 89 10.41 1.42 -17.72
C MET A 89 10.97 1.10 -16.34
N VAL A 90 11.90 0.13 -16.29
CA VAL A 90 12.71 -0.13 -15.09
C VAL A 90 13.81 0.94 -14.99
N GLY A 91 14.14 1.39 -13.78
CA GLY A 91 15.15 2.43 -13.55
C GLY A 91 16.49 2.14 -14.24
N ASP A 92 17.02 0.92 -14.08
CA ASP A 92 18.27 0.49 -14.72
C ASP A 92 18.23 0.56 -16.27
N TRP A 93 17.05 0.33 -16.86
CA TRP A 93 16.86 0.45 -18.31
C TRP A 93 16.92 1.92 -18.76
N VAL A 94 16.31 2.82 -17.97
CA VAL A 94 16.34 4.27 -18.22
C VAL A 94 17.77 4.80 -18.20
N ASP A 95 18.56 4.39 -17.21
CA ASP A 95 19.95 4.79 -17.06
C ASP A 95 20.82 4.26 -18.22
N LYS A 96 20.52 3.06 -18.71
CA LYS A 96 21.28 2.40 -19.77
C LYS A 96 20.92 2.92 -21.17
N TYR A 97 19.67 3.31 -21.40
CA TYR A 97 19.15 3.68 -22.70
C TYR A 97 18.44 5.06 -22.75
N PRO A 98 19.08 6.15 -22.27
CA PRO A 98 18.45 7.47 -22.18
C PRO A 98 17.95 8.00 -23.53
N GLU A 99 18.64 7.67 -24.62
CA GLU A 99 18.23 8.07 -25.97
C GLU A 99 16.92 7.38 -26.40
N ALA A 100 16.71 6.12 -26.03
CA ALA A 100 15.46 5.43 -26.31
C ALA A 100 14.30 6.02 -25.50
N VAL A 101 14.53 6.37 -24.22
CA VAL A 101 13.55 7.10 -23.39
C VAL A 101 13.14 8.41 -24.06
N LYS A 102 14.14 9.19 -24.54
CA LYS A 102 13.88 10.45 -25.22
C LYS A 102 13.06 10.26 -26.48
N LYS A 103 13.38 9.28 -27.33
CA LYS A 103 12.63 8.97 -28.55
C LYS A 103 11.17 8.62 -28.25
N ILE A 104 10.93 7.80 -27.22
CA ILE A 104 9.58 7.41 -26.79
C ILE A 104 8.78 8.63 -26.33
N SER A 105 9.40 9.50 -25.55
CA SER A 105 8.78 10.74 -25.09
C SER A 105 8.50 11.72 -26.22
N ASP A 106 9.49 11.94 -27.11
CA ASP A 106 9.36 12.85 -28.27
C ASP A 106 8.27 12.37 -29.25
N ALA A 107 8.08 11.06 -29.36
CA ALA A 107 6.99 10.46 -30.15
C ALA A 107 5.61 10.60 -29.48
N GLY A 108 5.51 11.19 -28.29
CA GLY A 108 4.26 11.48 -27.59
C GLY A 108 3.60 10.27 -26.94
N HIS A 109 4.39 9.27 -26.57
CA HIS A 109 3.93 8.14 -25.76
C HIS A 109 4.02 8.44 -24.27
N GLU A 110 3.20 7.74 -23.48
CA GLU A 110 3.22 7.85 -22.03
C GLU A 110 4.35 7.01 -21.44
N ILE A 111 5.02 7.54 -20.41
CA ILE A 111 6.06 6.83 -19.67
C ILE A 111 5.57 6.55 -18.25
N GLY A 112 5.61 5.27 -17.86
CA GLY A 112 5.26 4.77 -16.55
C GLY A 112 6.45 4.12 -15.84
N ASN A 113 6.37 4.04 -14.52
CA ASN A 113 7.36 3.36 -13.71
C ASN A 113 7.00 1.87 -13.59
N HIS A 114 8.01 1.00 -13.81
CA HIS A 114 7.84 -0.47 -13.71
C HIS A 114 8.33 -0.97 -12.34
#